data_56a9972a9f7248994a3c9a6fe83d7de7
#
_entry.id   56a9972a9f7248994a3c9a6fe83d7de7
#
_cell.length_a   1.000
_cell.length_b   1.000
_cell.length_c   1.000
_cell.angle_alpha   90.00
_cell.angle_beta   90.00
_cell.angle_gamma   90.00
#
_symmetry.space_group_name_H-M   'P 1'
#
loop_
_entity.id
_entity.type
_entity.pdbx_description
1 polymer ?
#
loop_
_entity_poly.entity_id
_entity_poly.type
_entity_poly.pdbx_seq_one_letter_code
_entity_poly.pdbx_strand_id
1 'polypeptide(L)'
;MLSIIICSISPERLQEISQNIHATIGVEHEIIAIDNREKCWSIARAYNEGARQARYPYLFFVHEDVKFHSQDWGTVVAEKLAEPSCGVIGFAGTKIMFDCYSGWMQHRRFACTSYLQKKGNVTAFTGFNVVQGEWFAEVVAVDGFGMFVRKEVWKAYPFDEKMLTGFHCYDVDFSLQIAVSKRYRNYVCCSPEVQVEHLSEGNYNRNWCQDTVRMYNRKWNVILPIKIDDLCLTKREMERYREKSFNRFLQKSFKVDFPEKKEVLMAFLSYPFSLEHLLHCISGVYRYLV
;
A
#
# COMPACT_ATOMS: atom_id res chain seq x y z
N MET A 1 -20.20 1.48 -12.10
CA MET A 1 -20.73 0.46 -11.17
C MET A 1 -19.59 -0.16 -10.39
N LEU A 2 -19.58 0.01 -9.04
CA LEU A 2 -18.53 -0.46 -8.13
C LEU A 2 -19.06 -1.41 -7.06
N SER A 3 -18.35 -2.51 -6.79
CA SER A 3 -18.52 -3.30 -5.57
C SER A 3 -17.46 -2.90 -4.57
N ILE A 4 -17.90 -2.42 -3.40
CA ILE A 4 -17.05 -1.89 -2.34
C ILE A 4 -16.91 -2.96 -1.28
N ILE A 5 -15.69 -3.39 -1.00
CA ILE A 5 -15.38 -4.47 -0.07
C ILE A 5 -14.71 -3.87 1.17
N ILE A 6 -15.34 -4.06 2.31
CA ILE A 6 -14.88 -3.55 3.60
C ILE A 6 -14.66 -4.72 4.55
N CYS A 7 -13.43 -4.90 5.02
CA CYS A 7 -13.14 -5.79 6.14
C CYS A 7 -13.33 -5.00 7.44
N SER A 8 -14.33 -5.35 8.24
CA SER A 8 -14.74 -4.56 9.40
C SER A 8 -14.60 -5.33 10.71
N ILE A 9 -14.15 -4.62 11.74
CA ILE A 9 -14.15 -5.05 13.15
C ILE A 9 -14.91 -4.08 14.05
N SER A 10 -15.40 -2.93 13.52
CA SER A 10 -16.21 -1.95 14.24
C SER A 10 -17.51 -1.65 13.48
N PRO A 11 -18.68 -2.07 14.03
CA PRO A 11 -19.98 -1.77 13.44
C PRO A 11 -20.22 -0.27 13.24
N GLU A 12 -19.74 0.56 14.17
CA GLU A 12 -19.90 2.01 14.14
C GLU A 12 -19.15 2.60 12.95
N ARG A 13 -17.86 2.24 12.77
CA ARG A 13 -17.06 2.70 11.65
C ARG A 13 -17.61 2.21 10.32
N LEU A 14 -18.06 0.94 10.27
CA LEU A 14 -18.71 0.38 9.09
C LEU A 14 -19.93 1.20 8.69
N GLN A 15 -20.76 1.58 9.67
CA GLN A 15 -21.94 2.42 9.42
C GLN A 15 -21.53 3.80 8.89
N GLU A 16 -20.54 4.45 9.53
CA GLU A 16 -20.05 5.78 9.13
C GLU A 16 -19.52 5.79 7.71
N ILE A 17 -18.62 4.87 7.36
CA ILE A 17 -18.04 4.79 6.01
C ILE A 17 -19.12 4.42 4.98
N SER A 18 -20.04 3.52 5.30
CA SER A 18 -21.11 3.12 4.38
C SER A 18 -22.03 4.30 4.05
N GLN A 19 -22.45 5.06 5.07
CA GLN A 19 -23.24 6.29 4.86
C GLN A 19 -22.48 7.33 4.05
N ASN A 20 -21.20 7.54 4.34
CA ASN A 20 -20.35 8.47 3.60
C ASN A 20 -20.23 8.09 2.12
N ILE A 21 -19.96 6.81 1.83
CA ILE A 21 -19.87 6.31 0.45
C ILE A 21 -21.20 6.49 -0.27
N HIS A 22 -22.33 6.08 0.32
CA HIS A 22 -23.65 6.26 -0.30
C HIS A 22 -23.95 7.71 -0.63
N ALA A 23 -23.52 8.64 0.21
CA ALA A 23 -23.76 10.06 0.03
C ALA A 23 -22.85 10.74 -1.02
N THR A 24 -21.69 10.14 -1.35
CA THR A 24 -20.63 10.87 -2.07
C THR A 24 -20.16 10.21 -3.37
N ILE A 25 -20.39 8.91 -3.57
CA ILE A 25 -19.77 8.13 -4.65
C ILE A 25 -20.22 8.51 -6.07
N GLY A 26 -21.46 8.94 -6.27
CA GLY A 26 -22.00 9.40 -7.56
C GLY A 26 -22.22 8.33 -8.64
N VAL A 27 -22.02 7.06 -8.34
CA VAL A 27 -22.22 5.94 -9.28
C VAL A 27 -22.99 4.80 -8.62
N GLU A 28 -23.61 3.96 -9.44
CA GLU A 28 -24.25 2.72 -8.97
C GLU A 28 -23.23 1.82 -8.27
N HIS A 29 -23.57 1.33 -7.07
CA HIS A 29 -22.66 0.56 -6.24
C HIS A 29 -23.39 -0.41 -5.31
N GLU A 30 -22.62 -1.33 -4.75
CA GLU A 30 -22.98 -2.18 -3.63
C GLU A 30 -21.86 -2.16 -2.57
N ILE A 31 -22.21 -2.39 -1.31
CA ILE A 31 -21.25 -2.56 -0.23
C ILE A 31 -21.30 -4.00 0.28
N ILE A 32 -20.14 -4.65 0.28
CA ILE A 32 -19.92 -5.99 0.77
C ILE A 32 -19.05 -5.90 2.02
N ALA A 33 -19.71 -5.93 3.17
CA ALA A 33 -19.02 -5.89 4.46
C ALA A 33 -18.68 -7.30 4.94
N ILE A 34 -17.41 -7.56 5.19
CA ILE A 34 -16.94 -8.79 5.81
C ILE A 34 -16.75 -8.52 7.30
N ASP A 35 -17.69 -8.98 8.12
CA ASP A 35 -17.56 -8.94 9.58
C ASP A 35 -16.45 -9.91 10.01
N ASN A 36 -15.35 -9.33 10.48
CA ASN A 36 -14.14 -10.07 10.83
C ASN A 36 -13.89 -10.17 12.35
N ARG A 37 -14.85 -9.75 13.18
CA ARG A 37 -14.73 -9.75 14.65
C ARG A 37 -14.49 -11.14 15.22
N GLU A 38 -15.20 -12.14 14.70
CA GLU A 38 -15.12 -13.53 15.17
C GLU A 38 -14.29 -14.42 14.22
N LYS A 39 -14.26 -14.08 12.91
CA LYS A 39 -13.58 -14.88 11.89
C LYS A 39 -12.06 -14.83 12.02
N CYS A 40 -11.51 -13.73 12.51
CA CYS A 40 -10.08 -13.49 12.63
C CYS A 40 -9.31 -13.84 11.34
N TRP A 41 -9.91 -13.57 10.16
CA TRP A 41 -9.27 -13.79 8.86
C TRP A 41 -8.18 -12.75 8.61
N SER A 42 -7.18 -13.12 7.81
CA SER A 42 -6.29 -12.11 7.25
C SER A 42 -7.09 -11.16 6.36
N ILE A 43 -6.60 -9.93 6.21
CA ILE A 43 -7.25 -8.96 5.32
C ILE A 43 -7.23 -9.44 3.87
N ALA A 44 -6.17 -10.14 3.43
CA ALA A 44 -6.07 -10.77 2.12
C ALA A 44 -7.23 -11.77 1.89
N ARG A 45 -7.53 -12.62 2.88
CA ARG A 45 -8.65 -13.57 2.81
C ARG A 45 -9.99 -12.86 2.81
N ALA A 46 -10.17 -11.87 3.70
CA ALA A 46 -11.43 -11.11 3.78
C ALA A 46 -11.73 -10.38 2.46
N TYR A 47 -10.72 -9.76 1.86
CA TYR A 47 -10.86 -9.08 0.58
C TYR A 47 -11.13 -10.04 -0.58
N ASN A 48 -10.44 -11.19 -0.64
CA ASN A 48 -10.74 -12.21 -1.64
C ASN A 48 -12.18 -12.72 -1.52
N GLU A 49 -12.66 -12.96 -0.29
CA GLU A 49 -14.03 -13.43 -0.06
C GLU A 49 -15.06 -12.38 -0.49
N GLY A 50 -14.84 -11.11 -0.16
CA GLY A 50 -15.71 -10.03 -0.64
C GLY A 50 -15.71 -9.89 -2.16
N ALA A 51 -14.53 -10.00 -2.79
CA ALA A 51 -14.42 -9.91 -4.24
C ALA A 51 -15.11 -11.07 -5.00
N ARG A 52 -15.18 -12.28 -4.41
CA ARG A 52 -15.95 -13.40 -4.96
C ARG A 52 -17.45 -13.09 -5.00
N GLN A 53 -17.97 -12.41 -3.98
CA GLN A 53 -19.38 -12.03 -3.85
C GLN A 53 -19.77 -10.83 -4.74
N ALA A 54 -18.79 -10.01 -5.15
CA ALA A 54 -19.00 -8.79 -5.91
C ALA A 54 -19.74 -9.04 -7.23
N ARG A 55 -20.74 -8.19 -7.55
CA ARG A 55 -21.52 -8.27 -8.80
C ARG A 55 -20.95 -7.37 -9.90
N TYR A 56 -20.35 -6.23 -9.52
CA TYR A 56 -19.92 -5.23 -10.48
C TYR A 56 -18.51 -5.47 -11.03
N PRO A 57 -18.17 -4.90 -12.20
CA PRO A 57 -16.88 -5.10 -12.84
C PRO A 57 -15.71 -4.40 -12.18
N TYR A 58 -15.97 -3.38 -11.35
CA TYR A 58 -14.96 -2.63 -10.62
C TYR A 58 -15.08 -2.93 -9.13
N LEU A 59 -13.95 -3.18 -8.49
CA LEU A 59 -13.83 -3.48 -7.07
C LEU A 59 -13.13 -2.31 -6.36
N PHE A 60 -13.60 -1.99 -5.19
CA PHE A 60 -12.97 -1.05 -4.28
C PHE A 60 -12.74 -1.73 -2.93
N PHE A 61 -11.50 -2.04 -2.61
CA PHE A 61 -11.08 -2.52 -1.30
C PHE A 61 -10.73 -1.33 -0.44
N VAL A 62 -11.37 -1.18 0.71
CA VAL A 62 -11.20 0.01 1.55
C VAL A 62 -11.26 -0.33 3.03
N HIS A 63 -10.45 0.37 3.83
CA HIS A 63 -10.51 0.30 5.29
C HIS A 63 -11.75 1.00 5.82
N GLU A 64 -12.24 0.58 7.00
CA GLU A 64 -13.41 1.19 7.65
C GLU A 64 -13.15 2.57 8.28
N ASP A 65 -11.90 3.05 8.26
CA ASP A 65 -11.44 4.32 8.79
C ASP A 65 -11.06 5.33 7.68
N VAL A 66 -11.81 5.28 6.59
CA VAL A 66 -11.67 6.20 5.44
C VAL A 66 -12.92 7.07 5.32
N LYS A 67 -12.75 8.33 4.91
CA LYS A 67 -13.83 9.28 4.65
C LYS A 67 -13.59 10.05 3.36
N PHE A 68 -14.58 10.14 2.50
CA PHE A 68 -14.58 10.98 1.29
C PHE A 68 -15.18 12.34 1.59
N HIS A 69 -14.56 13.40 1.10
CA HIS A 69 -14.99 14.80 1.24
C HIS A 69 -15.50 15.43 -0.06
N SER A 70 -15.26 14.77 -1.20
CA SER A 70 -15.75 15.18 -2.51
C SER A 70 -17.00 14.41 -2.92
N GLN A 71 -17.77 14.96 -3.84
CA GLN A 71 -18.91 14.30 -4.50
C GLN A 71 -18.45 13.64 -5.81
N ASP A 72 -19.20 12.65 -6.28
CA ASP A 72 -19.03 12.00 -7.60
C ASP A 72 -17.65 11.39 -7.88
N TRP A 73 -16.85 11.16 -6.83
CA TRP A 73 -15.50 10.59 -6.93
C TRP A 73 -15.46 9.22 -7.63
N GLY A 74 -16.54 8.47 -7.54
CA GLY A 74 -16.66 7.16 -8.19
C GLY A 74 -16.65 7.25 -9.71
N THR A 75 -17.11 8.36 -10.31
CA THR A 75 -17.05 8.59 -11.76
C THR A 75 -15.61 8.75 -12.22
N VAL A 76 -14.83 9.59 -11.54
CA VAL A 76 -13.41 9.84 -11.86
C VAL A 76 -12.60 8.55 -11.85
N VAL A 77 -12.82 7.71 -10.83
CA VAL A 77 -12.11 6.44 -10.69
C VAL A 77 -12.59 5.43 -11.73
N ALA A 78 -13.90 5.35 -12.00
CA ALA A 78 -14.47 4.43 -12.98
C ALA A 78 -13.99 4.71 -14.40
N GLU A 79 -13.83 5.98 -14.79
CA GLU A 79 -13.25 6.38 -16.06
C GLU A 79 -11.81 5.86 -16.22
N LYS A 80 -10.97 6.02 -15.20
CA LYS A 80 -9.60 5.48 -15.23
C LYS A 80 -9.56 3.96 -15.27
N LEU A 81 -10.43 3.28 -14.52
CA LEU A 81 -10.52 1.82 -14.53
C LEU A 81 -11.00 1.26 -15.88
N ALA A 82 -11.71 2.04 -16.69
CA ALA A 82 -12.12 1.64 -18.03
C ALA A 82 -10.95 1.50 -19.02
N GLU A 83 -9.80 2.11 -18.72
CA GLU A 83 -8.59 1.92 -19.53
C GLU A 83 -8.08 0.47 -19.43
N PRO A 84 -7.90 -0.26 -20.55
CA PRO A 84 -7.48 -1.67 -20.53
C PRO A 84 -6.14 -1.94 -19.83
N SER A 85 -5.24 -0.95 -19.85
CA SER A 85 -3.92 -1.03 -19.19
C SER A 85 -3.93 -0.64 -17.70
N CYS A 86 -5.06 -0.16 -17.17
CA CYS A 86 -5.15 0.22 -15.77
C CYS A 86 -5.08 -1.01 -14.87
N GLY A 87 -4.15 -1.02 -13.93
CA GLY A 87 -3.98 -1.99 -12.87
C GLY A 87 -4.76 -1.59 -11.61
N VAL A 88 -4.05 -1.41 -10.49
CA VAL A 88 -4.63 -0.91 -9.24
C VAL A 88 -4.47 0.59 -9.13
N ILE A 89 -5.50 1.27 -8.60
CA ILE A 89 -5.47 2.69 -8.25
C ILE A 89 -5.55 2.79 -6.73
N GLY A 90 -4.63 3.56 -6.12
CA GLY A 90 -4.66 3.89 -4.69
C GLY A 90 -4.59 5.41 -4.47
N PHE A 91 -4.38 5.83 -3.24
CA PHE A 91 -4.22 7.23 -2.83
C PHE A 91 -2.81 7.56 -2.33
N ALA A 92 -2.01 6.52 -2.08
CA ALA A 92 -0.62 6.60 -1.71
C ALA A 92 0.14 5.44 -2.36
N GLY A 93 1.39 5.69 -2.76
CA GLY A 93 2.18 4.65 -3.42
C GLY A 93 3.62 5.09 -3.67
N THR A 94 4.37 4.24 -4.38
CA THR A 94 5.78 4.49 -4.71
C THR A 94 6.11 4.12 -6.15
N LYS A 95 6.98 4.91 -6.78
CA LYS A 95 7.50 4.69 -8.14
C LYS A 95 8.56 3.58 -8.23
N ILE A 96 9.06 3.10 -7.08
CA ILE A 96 10.07 2.04 -7.02
C ILE A 96 9.93 1.24 -5.72
N MET A 97 10.14 -0.07 -5.81
CA MET A 97 10.40 -0.95 -4.68
C MET A 97 11.82 -1.49 -4.82
N PHE A 98 12.66 -1.21 -3.81
CA PHE A 98 14.05 -1.69 -3.77
C PHE A 98 14.13 -3.14 -3.27
N ASP A 99 15.21 -3.82 -3.61
CA ASP A 99 15.55 -5.16 -3.14
C ASP A 99 16.06 -5.15 -1.69
N CYS A 100 15.19 -4.75 -0.78
CA CYS A 100 15.45 -4.73 0.67
C CYS A 100 14.15 -4.84 1.46
N TYR A 101 14.26 -5.17 2.74
CA TYR A 101 13.12 -5.12 3.64
C TYR A 101 12.59 -3.70 3.77
N SER A 102 11.33 -3.49 3.42
CA SER A 102 10.70 -2.17 3.43
C SER A 102 9.19 -2.26 3.28
N GLY A 103 8.46 -1.23 3.72
CA GLY A 103 7.06 -1.03 3.35
C GLY A 103 6.93 -0.28 2.02
N TRP A 104 5.71 0.07 1.60
CA TRP A 104 5.48 0.80 0.35
C TRP A 104 6.22 2.15 0.30
N MET A 105 6.29 2.87 1.41
CA MET A 105 6.99 4.17 1.49
C MET A 105 8.51 3.96 1.51
N GLN A 106 9.12 3.81 0.35
CA GLN A 106 10.56 3.63 0.18
C GLN A 106 11.35 4.90 0.56
N HIS A 107 11.08 5.99 -0.13
CA HIS A 107 11.69 7.30 0.11
C HIS A 107 10.78 8.39 -0.46
N ARG A 108 10.76 9.59 0.17
CA ARG A 108 9.90 10.72 -0.28
C ARG A 108 10.07 11.09 -1.74
N ARG A 109 11.27 10.97 -2.30
CA ARG A 109 11.56 11.22 -3.72
C ARG A 109 10.69 10.38 -4.65
N PHE A 110 10.30 9.18 -4.25
CA PHE A 110 9.60 8.22 -5.08
C PHE A 110 8.14 7.99 -4.64
N ALA A 111 7.77 8.53 -3.51
CA ALA A 111 6.39 8.45 -3.03
C ALA A 111 5.48 9.36 -3.86
N CYS A 112 4.32 8.85 -4.24
CA CYS A 112 3.20 9.64 -4.72
C CYS A 112 2.07 9.51 -3.70
N THR A 113 1.52 10.63 -3.23
CA THR A 113 0.42 10.61 -2.25
C THR A 113 -0.51 11.78 -2.50
N SER A 114 -1.82 11.55 -2.36
CA SER A 114 -2.83 12.60 -2.45
C SER A 114 -4.01 12.24 -1.55
N TYR A 115 -3.90 12.55 -0.26
CA TYR A 115 -4.95 12.31 0.72
C TYR A 115 -4.80 13.21 1.95
N LEU A 116 -5.86 13.32 2.74
CA LEU A 116 -5.85 13.96 4.04
C LEU A 116 -5.51 12.91 5.11
N GLN A 117 -4.46 13.16 5.91
CA GLN A 117 -4.09 12.30 7.02
C GLN A 117 -4.55 12.90 8.32
N LYS A 118 -5.38 12.19 9.06
CA LYS A 118 -5.69 12.54 10.45
C LYS A 118 -4.61 12.04 11.38
N LYS A 119 -4.16 12.91 12.27
CA LYS A 119 -3.14 12.63 13.27
C LYS A 119 -3.54 13.27 14.60
N GLY A 120 -4.08 12.48 15.51
CA GLY A 120 -4.75 13.00 16.70
C GLY A 120 -5.93 13.91 16.32
N ASN A 121 -5.89 15.17 16.73
CA ASN A 121 -6.93 16.17 16.40
C ASN A 121 -6.61 17.03 15.17
N VAL A 122 -5.53 16.73 14.44
CA VAL A 122 -5.09 17.51 13.28
C VAL A 122 -5.28 16.66 12.02
N THR A 123 -5.92 17.25 11.03
CA THR A 123 -6.00 16.70 9.66
C THR A 123 -5.15 17.56 8.75
N ALA A 124 -4.21 16.95 8.02
CA ALA A 124 -3.32 17.65 7.11
C ALA A 124 -3.25 16.95 5.76
N PHE A 125 -3.19 17.72 4.69
CA PHE A 125 -2.98 17.20 3.35
C PHE A 125 -1.58 16.60 3.21
N THR A 126 -1.52 15.38 2.69
CA THR A 126 -0.29 14.66 2.39
C THR A 126 -0.17 14.53 0.87
N GLY A 127 0.60 15.44 0.27
CA GLY A 127 0.87 15.47 -1.17
C GLY A 127 2.37 15.31 -1.44
N PHE A 128 2.79 14.19 -2.04
CA PHE A 128 4.15 13.98 -2.51
C PHE A 128 4.15 13.73 -4.01
N ASN A 129 5.00 14.47 -4.74
CA ASN A 129 5.22 14.31 -6.17
C ASN A 129 3.93 14.30 -7.02
N VAL A 130 2.94 15.08 -6.59
CA VAL A 130 1.74 15.38 -7.37
C VAL A 130 2.11 16.45 -8.40
N VAL A 131 1.89 16.15 -9.67
CA VAL A 131 2.13 17.08 -10.77
C VAL A 131 0.81 17.76 -11.12
N GLN A 132 0.83 19.09 -11.22
CA GLN A 132 -0.36 19.85 -11.59
C GLN A 132 -0.87 19.41 -12.97
N GLY A 133 -2.15 19.06 -13.06
CA GLY A 133 -2.78 18.56 -14.29
C GLY A 133 -2.65 17.06 -14.53
N GLU A 134 -1.85 16.34 -13.74
CA GLU A 134 -1.78 14.89 -13.76
C GLU A 134 -2.70 14.31 -12.68
N TRP A 135 -3.82 13.72 -13.09
CA TRP A 135 -4.80 13.15 -12.16
C TRP A 135 -4.45 11.75 -11.66
N PHE A 136 -3.57 11.04 -12.36
CA PHE A 136 -3.17 9.68 -12.02
C PHE A 136 -1.66 9.52 -12.22
N ALA A 137 -0.91 9.47 -11.12
CA ALA A 137 0.55 9.28 -11.15
C ALA A 137 0.90 7.79 -11.17
N GLU A 138 1.71 7.35 -12.13
CA GLU A 138 2.13 5.94 -12.21
C GLU A 138 3.04 5.55 -11.05
N VAL A 139 2.78 4.38 -10.47
CA VAL A 139 3.51 3.78 -9.34
C VAL A 139 3.64 2.27 -9.52
N VAL A 140 4.52 1.62 -8.76
CA VAL A 140 4.63 0.14 -8.76
C VAL A 140 3.88 -0.50 -7.61
N ALA A 141 3.75 0.19 -6.48
CA ALA A 141 3.01 -0.29 -5.33
C ALA A 141 2.16 0.83 -4.72
N VAL A 142 0.99 0.47 -4.19
CA VAL A 142 0.07 1.38 -3.47
C VAL A 142 -0.08 0.96 -2.01
N ASP A 143 -0.57 1.88 -1.19
CA ASP A 143 -0.99 1.64 0.20
C ASP A 143 -2.42 1.09 0.23
N GLY A 144 -2.70 0.23 1.18
CA GLY A 144 -3.91 -0.57 1.24
C GLY A 144 -5.15 0.09 1.84
N PHE A 145 -5.08 1.33 2.35
CA PHE A 145 -6.27 1.94 2.96
C PHE A 145 -7.40 2.20 1.96
N GLY A 146 -7.08 2.23 0.64
CA GLY A 146 -8.07 2.31 -0.43
C GLY A 146 -7.47 1.90 -1.78
N MET A 147 -8.00 0.82 -2.38
CA MET A 147 -7.50 0.27 -3.64
C MET A 147 -8.65 -0.06 -4.58
N PHE A 148 -8.64 0.53 -5.77
CA PHE A 148 -9.58 0.22 -6.84
C PHE A 148 -8.92 -0.66 -7.89
N VAL A 149 -9.66 -1.63 -8.42
CA VAL A 149 -9.16 -2.52 -9.47
C VAL A 149 -10.33 -3.09 -10.27
N ARG A 150 -10.08 -3.49 -11.53
CA ARG A 150 -11.06 -4.29 -12.26
C ARG A 150 -11.15 -5.70 -11.70
N LYS A 151 -12.36 -6.24 -11.62
CA LYS A 151 -12.60 -7.61 -11.13
C LYS A 151 -11.83 -8.68 -11.92
N GLU A 152 -11.64 -8.48 -13.22
CA GLU A 152 -10.85 -9.37 -14.08
C GLU A 152 -9.36 -9.36 -13.72
N VAL A 153 -8.80 -8.18 -13.36
CA VAL A 153 -7.40 -8.04 -12.90
C VAL A 153 -7.22 -8.73 -11.55
N TRP A 154 -8.14 -8.50 -10.60
CA TRP A 154 -8.14 -9.23 -9.33
C TRP A 154 -8.25 -10.75 -9.53
N LYS A 155 -9.10 -11.24 -10.45
CA LYS A 155 -9.20 -12.68 -10.73
C LYS A 155 -7.88 -13.27 -11.25
N ALA A 156 -7.13 -12.50 -12.05
CA ALA A 156 -5.82 -12.92 -12.55
C ALA A 156 -4.72 -12.86 -11.46
N TYR A 157 -4.83 -11.94 -10.54
CA TYR A 157 -3.84 -11.66 -9.47
C TYR A 157 -4.54 -11.48 -8.12
N PRO A 158 -5.17 -12.53 -7.53
CA PRO A 158 -5.83 -12.39 -6.24
C PRO A 158 -4.82 -12.10 -5.12
N PHE A 159 -5.30 -11.58 -3.99
CA PHE A 159 -4.46 -11.44 -2.80
C PHE A 159 -3.91 -12.79 -2.36
N ASP A 160 -2.63 -12.84 -1.98
CA ASP A 160 -1.98 -14.09 -1.51
C ASP A 160 -2.35 -14.39 -0.05
N GLU A 161 -3.55 -14.91 0.16
CA GLU A 161 -4.08 -15.26 1.49
C GLU A 161 -3.38 -16.45 2.15
N LYS A 162 -2.53 -17.19 1.39
CA LYS A 162 -1.74 -18.31 1.93
C LYS A 162 -0.43 -17.85 2.54
N MET A 163 0.22 -16.88 1.92
CA MET A 163 1.47 -16.31 2.42
C MET A 163 1.21 -15.24 3.47
N LEU A 164 0.21 -14.38 3.24
CA LEU A 164 -0.12 -13.21 4.07
C LEU A 164 -1.34 -13.52 4.95
N THR A 165 -1.04 -14.06 6.12
CA THR A 165 -2.06 -14.52 7.09
C THR A 165 -2.44 -13.46 8.12
N GLY A 166 -1.85 -12.26 8.05
CA GLY A 166 -2.07 -11.13 8.93
C GLY A 166 -2.79 -9.96 8.27
N PHE A 167 -2.50 -8.78 8.78
CA PHE A 167 -3.10 -7.50 8.33
C PHE A 167 -2.17 -6.69 7.41
N HIS A 168 -0.90 -7.08 7.25
CA HIS A 168 0.11 -6.23 6.60
C HIS A 168 0.59 -6.83 5.27
N CYS A 169 1.17 -5.97 4.43
CA CYS A 169 1.85 -6.29 3.16
C CYS A 169 0.96 -6.84 2.04
N TYR A 170 -0.33 -7.05 2.26
CA TYR A 170 -1.28 -7.52 1.23
C TYR A 170 -1.39 -6.55 0.05
N ASP A 171 -1.31 -5.28 0.33
CA ASP A 171 -1.37 -4.15 -0.58
C ASP A 171 -0.13 -4.08 -1.48
N VAL A 172 1.04 -4.16 -0.86
CA VAL A 172 2.33 -4.17 -1.57
C VAL A 172 2.45 -5.41 -2.44
N ASP A 173 2.16 -6.60 -1.89
CA ASP A 173 2.21 -7.85 -2.63
C ASP A 173 1.25 -7.84 -3.83
N PHE A 174 0.00 -7.43 -3.61
CA PHE A 174 -1.02 -7.32 -4.65
C PHE A 174 -0.60 -6.37 -5.77
N SER A 175 -0.14 -5.19 -5.41
CA SER A 175 0.31 -4.19 -6.38
C SER A 175 1.49 -4.67 -7.20
N LEU A 176 2.47 -5.31 -6.55
CA LEU A 176 3.67 -5.82 -7.22
C LEU A 176 3.35 -6.98 -8.17
N GLN A 177 2.42 -7.88 -7.82
CA GLN A 177 1.96 -8.94 -8.73
C GLN A 177 1.43 -8.36 -10.05
N ILE A 178 0.68 -7.27 -9.96
CA ILE A 178 0.13 -6.58 -11.13
C ILE A 178 1.24 -5.88 -11.92
N ALA A 179 2.14 -5.16 -11.23
CA ALA A 179 3.25 -4.42 -11.86
C ALA A 179 4.22 -5.32 -12.62
N VAL A 180 4.64 -6.47 -12.05
CA VAL A 180 5.57 -7.40 -12.72
C VAL A 180 4.98 -8.08 -13.95
N SER A 181 3.66 -8.13 -14.07
CA SER A 181 3.02 -8.67 -15.25
C SER A 181 3.30 -7.86 -16.52
N LYS A 182 3.66 -6.58 -16.36
CA LYS A 182 3.85 -5.58 -17.43
C LYS A 182 2.64 -5.42 -18.38
N ARG A 183 1.53 -6.04 -18.03
CA ARG A 183 0.24 -5.91 -18.75
C ARG A 183 -0.55 -4.72 -18.27
N TYR A 184 -0.32 -4.32 -17.03
CA TYR A 184 -1.06 -3.27 -16.35
C TYR A 184 -0.10 -2.31 -15.65
N ARG A 185 -0.56 -1.08 -15.45
CA ARG A 185 0.12 -0.02 -14.71
C ARG A 185 -0.70 0.37 -13.49
N ASN A 186 -0.04 0.53 -12.36
CA ASN A 186 -0.67 0.96 -11.12
C ASN A 186 -0.58 2.48 -10.99
N TYR A 187 -1.55 3.08 -10.30
CA TYR A 187 -1.63 4.53 -10.19
C TYR A 187 -1.97 4.98 -8.76
N VAL A 188 -1.56 6.19 -8.46
CA VAL A 188 -2.12 6.99 -7.36
C VAL A 188 -3.07 8.03 -7.95
N CYS A 189 -4.30 8.08 -7.44
CA CYS A 189 -5.26 9.13 -7.81
C CYS A 189 -4.85 10.44 -7.15
N CYS A 190 -4.51 11.42 -7.98
CA CYS A 190 -4.12 12.78 -7.58
C CYS A 190 -5.17 13.84 -8.00
N SER A 191 -6.33 13.40 -8.50
CA SER A 191 -7.40 14.32 -8.93
C SER A 191 -7.89 15.16 -7.76
N PRO A 192 -8.03 16.49 -7.93
CA PRO A 192 -8.62 17.36 -6.92
C PRO A 192 -10.10 17.06 -6.67
N GLU A 193 -10.75 16.35 -7.60
CA GLU A 193 -12.15 15.92 -7.47
C GLU A 193 -12.31 14.67 -6.59
N VAL A 194 -11.20 14.06 -6.13
CA VAL A 194 -11.21 12.91 -5.25
C VAL A 194 -10.47 13.24 -3.96
N GLN A 195 -11.18 13.78 -2.99
CA GLN A 195 -10.62 14.12 -1.68
C GLN A 195 -10.99 13.03 -0.67
N VAL A 196 -9.99 12.31 -0.22
CA VAL A 196 -10.12 11.21 0.74
C VAL A 196 -9.31 11.51 2.01
N GLU A 197 -9.85 11.15 3.17
CA GLU A 197 -9.20 11.24 4.48
C GLU A 197 -9.00 9.83 5.06
N HIS A 198 -7.80 9.57 5.55
CA HIS A 198 -7.46 8.39 6.34
C HIS A 198 -7.41 8.78 7.82
N LEU A 199 -8.29 8.18 8.61
CA LEU A 199 -8.55 8.59 9.99
C LEU A 199 -7.57 8.01 11.01
N SER A 200 -6.76 6.98 10.64
CA SER A 200 -5.78 6.36 11.52
C SER A 200 -4.35 6.48 10.99
N GLU A 201 -3.38 6.29 11.88
CA GLU A 201 -1.96 6.21 11.52
C GLU A 201 -1.54 4.74 11.32
N GLY A 202 -0.57 4.50 10.42
CA GLY A 202 -0.02 3.16 10.19
C GLY A 202 0.64 2.57 11.45
N ASN A 203 0.35 1.32 11.73
CA ASN A 203 0.89 0.59 12.88
C ASN A 203 2.08 -0.30 12.46
N TYR A 204 3.29 0.05 12.94
CA TYR A 204 4.53 -0.68 12.68
C TYR A 204 4.85 -1.64 13.83
N ASN A 205 3.97 -2.60 14.06
CA ASN A 205 4.06 -3.59 15.12
C ASN A 205 4.90 -4.83 14.72
N ARG A 206 4.99 -5.81 15.63
CA ARG A 206 5.66 -7.10 15.39
C ARG A 206 5.16 -7.80 14.13
N ASN A 207 3.84 -7.84 13.92
CA ASN A 207 3.23 -8.50 12.76
C ASN A 207 3.65 -7.83 11.46
N TRP A 208 3.71 -6.48 11.43
CA TRP A 208 4.21 -5.76 10.26
C TRP A 208 5.66 -6.13 9.93
N CYS A 209 6.53 -6.24 10.94
CA CYS A 209 7.93 -6.66 10.73
C CYS A 209 8.00 -8.06 10.14
N GLN A 210 7.28 -9.01 10.74
CA GLN A 210 7.28 -10.42 10.30
C GLN A 210 6.67 -10.59 8.90
N ASP A 211 5.56 -9.93 8.61
CA ASP A 211 4.92 -10.00 7.29
C ASP A 211 5.81 -9.38 6.21
N THR A 212 6.52 -8.27 6.52
CA THR A 212 7.50 -7.66 5.59
C THR A 212 8.66 -8.62 5.30
N VAL A 213 9.26 -9.22 6.32
CA VAL A 213 10.36 -10.19 6.15
C VAL A 213 9.88 -11.42 5.38
N ARG A 214 8.73 -11.96 5.73
CA ARG A 214 8.12 -13.11 5.07
C ARG A 214 7.84 -12.84 3.59
N MET A 215 7.18 -11.72 3.27
CA MET A 215 6.87 -11.30 1.91
C MET A 215 8.14 -11.18 1.07
N TYR A 216 9.15 -10.48 1.57
CA TYR A 216 10.41 -10.30 0.88
C TYR A 216 11.12 -11.64 0.65
N ASN A 217 11.37 -12.42 1.70
CA ASN A 217 12.17 -13.66 1.62
C ASN A 217 11.52 -14.76 0.77
N ARG A 218 10.19 -14.86 0.81
CA ARG A 218 9.49 -15.96 0.11
C ARG A 218 9.16 -15.66 -1.33
N LYS A 219 9.09 -14.39 -1.72
CA LYS A 219 8.59 -14.03 -3.06
C LYS A 219 9.41 -12.97 -3.76
N TRP A 220 9.76 -11.88 -3.08
CA TRP A 220 10.20 -10.67 -3.77
C TRP A 220 11.72 -10.47 -3.80
N ASN A 221 12.51 -11.16 -2.99
CA ASN A 221 13.98 -11.04 -2.93
C ASN A 221 14.70 -11.36 -4.26
N VAL A 222 14.09 -12.17 -5.13
CA VAL A 222 14.66 -12.56 -6.44
C VAL A 222 14.09 -11.74 -7.61
N ILE A 223 13.07 -10.91 -7.37
CA ILE A 223 12.37 -10.15 -8.40
C ILE A 223 12.68 -8.65 -8.28
N LEU A 224 12.80 -8.14 -7.06
CA LEU A 224 13.12 -6.74 -6.80
C LEU A 224 14.57 -6.42 -7.23
N PRO A 225 14.88 -5.20 -7.65
CA PRO A 225 14.02 -4.01 -7.61
C PRO A 225 13.03 -3.92 -8.77
N ILE A 226 11.87 -3.31 -8.52
CA ILE A 226 10.84 -3.00 -9.53
C ILE A 226 10.60 -1.49 -9.52
N LYS A 227 10.60 -0.86 -10.69
CA LYS A 227 10.35 0.58 -10.84
C LYS A 227 9.48 0.85 -12.06
N ILE A 228 8.83 2.02 -12.11
CA ILE A 228 8.16 2.49 -13.32
C ILE A 228 9.18 2.71 -14.43
N ASP A 229 8.75 2.58 -15.68
CA ASP A 229 9.65 2.62 -16.85
C ASP A 229 10.38 3.97 -17.00
N ASP A 230 9.68 5.08 -16.74
CA ASP A 230 10.21 6.42 -16.89
C ASP A 230 11.16 6.86 -15.75
N LEU A 231 11.29 6.07 -14.70
CA LEU A 231 12.20 6.39 -13.60
C LEU A 231 13.64 6.01 -13.94
N CYS A 232 14.45 7.00 -14.28
CA CYS A 232 15.88 6.82 -14.53
C CYS A 232 16.70 7.08 -13.26
N LEU A 233 17.46 6.07 -12.81
CA LEU A 233 18.37 6.15 -11.68
C LEU A 233 19.72 5.58 -12.09
N THR A 234 20.81 6.27 -11.72
CA THR A 234 22.17 5.74 -11.82
C THR A 234 22.35 4.58 -10.82
N LYS A 235 23.34 3.71 -11.07
CA LYS A 235 23.71 2.63 -10.15
C LYS A 235 23.97 3.16 -8.73
N ARG A 236 24.69 4.28 -8.60
CA ARG A 236 24.98 4.92 -7.31
C ARG A 236 23.71 5.43 -6.61
N GLU A 237 22.75 5.98 -7.34
CA GLU A 237 21.47 6.40 -6.77
C GLU A 237 20.64 5.19 -6.33
N MET A 238 20.62 4.11 -7.12
CA MET A 238 19.96 2.86 -6.76
C MET A 238 20.49 2.32 -5.42
N GLU A 239 21.81 2.18 -5.29
CA GLU A 239 22.46 1.70 -4.06
C GLU A 239 22.17 2.62 -2.87
N ARG A 240 22.32 3.94 -3.06
CA ARG A 240 22.07 4.93 -2.00
C ARG A 240 20.62 4.92 -1.49
N TYR A 241 19.65 4.89 -2.40
CA TYR A 241 18.24 4.94 -1.98
C TYR A 241 17.74 3.59 -1.46
N ARG A 242 18.27 2.48 -1.95
CA ARG A 242 18.06 1.16 -1.40
C ARG A 242 18.48 1.13 0.08
N GLU A 243 19.69 1.59 0.37
CA GLU A 243 20.20 1.66 1.75
C GLU A 243 19.33 2.56 2.64
N LYS A 244 18.91 3.74 2.15
CA LYS A 244 18.02 4.64 2.89
C LYS A 244 16.66 4.01 3.19
N SER A 245 16.10 3.27 2.22
CA SER A 245 14.85 2.55 2.40
C SER A 245 14.98 1.46 3.45
N PHE A 246 16.05 0.68 3.40
CA PHE A 246 16.32 -0.35 4.41
C PHE A 246 16.57 0.25 5.80
N ASN A 247 17.38 1.29 5.91
CA ASN A 247 17.59 1.99 7.19
C ASN A 247 16.27 2.54 7.77
N ARG A 248 15.36 3.02 6.94
CA ARG A 248 14.01 3.42 7.38
C ARG A 248 13.23 2.25 7.96
N PHE A 249 13.33 1.05 7.37
CA PHE A 249 12.74 -0.15 7.94
C PHE A 249 13.35 -0.49 9.30
N LEU A 250 14.68 -0.47 9.44
CA LEU A 250 15.36 -0.67 10.72
C LEU A 250 14.89 0.31 11.81
N GLN A 251 14.77 1.59 11.46
CA GLN A 251 14.33 2.62 12.40
C GLN A 251 12.94 2.38 12.98
N LYS A 252 12.07 1.70 12.22
CA LYS A 252 10.71 1.37 12.65
C LYS A 252 10.65 0.02 13.34
N SER A 253 11.25 -1.00 12.73
CA SER A 253 11.18 -2.38 13.18
C SER A 253 11.96 -2.64 14.48
N PHE A 254 13.09 -1.97 14.70
CA PHE A 254 13.91 -2.20 15.89
C PHE A 254 13.34 -1.59 17.18
N LYS A 255 12.22 -0.89 17.09
CA LYS A 255 11.44 -0.45 18.25
C LYS A 255 10.56 -1.56 18.85
N VAL A 256 10.44 -2.67 18.15
CA VAL A 256 9.64 -3.83 18.57
C VAL A 256 10.49 -5.09 18.54
N ASP A 257 10.13 -6.07 19.35
CA ASP A 257 10.78 -7.38 19.32
C ASP A 257 10.08 -8.30 18.31
N PHE A 258 10.87 -8.96 17.43
CA PHE A 258 10.39 -9.95 16.46
C PHE A 258 11.52 -10.96 16.14
N PRO A 259 11.20 -12.22 15.81
CA PRO A 259 12.19 -13.31 15.69
C PRO A 259 13.29 -13.04 14.68
N GLU A 260 12.96 -12.43 13.54
CA GLU A 260 13.89 -12.22 12.42
C GLU A 260 14.77 -10.96 12.58
N LYS A 261 14.72 -10.27 13.74
CA LYS A 261 15.46 -9.03 14.01
C LYS A 261 16.96 -9.14 13.75
N LYS A 262 17.58 -10.28 14.16
CA LYS A 262 19.00 -10.54 13.92
C LYS A 262 19.31 -10.75 12.43
N GLU A 263 18.49 -11.52 11.72
CA GLU A 263 18.61 -11.74 10.29
C GLU A 263 18.56 -10.40 9.51
N VAL A 264 17.59 -9.56 9.83
CA VAL A 264 17.42 -8.23 9.25
C VAL A 264 18.66 -7.36 9.48
N LEU A 265 19.23 -7.37 10.70
CA LEU A 265 20.46 -6.63 11.00
C LEU A 265 21.62 -7.15 10.15
N MET A 266 21.83 -8.47 10.10
CA MET A 266 22.92 -9.07 9.33
C MET A 266 22.80 -8.78 7.84
N ALA A 267 21.58 -8.81 7.27
CA ALA A 267 21.32 -8.42 5.89
C ALA A 267 21.69 -6.96 5.63
N PHE A 268 21.39 -6.05 6.58
CA PHE A 268 21.79 -4.65 6.45
C PHE A 268 23.31 -4.45 6.52
N LEU A 269 24.00 -5.10 7.47
CA LEU A 269 25.44 -4.99 7.63
C LEU A 269 26.24 -5.56 6.46
N SER A 270 25.64 -6.44 5.64
CA SER A 270 26.27 -7.02 4.45
C SER A 270 26.28 -6.10 3.21
N TYR A 271 25.70 -4.92 3.29
CA TYR A 271 25.71 -3.95 2.20
C TYR A 271 27.14 -3.44 1.89
N PRO A 272 27.41 -3.02 0.65
CA PRO A 272 28.70 -2.45 0.28
C PRO A 272 29.12 -1.29 1.16
N PHE A 273 30.39 -1.26 1.56
CA PHE A 273 30.91 -0.24 2.45
C PHE A 273 30.86 1.17 1.82
N SER A 274 30.31 2.11 2.57
CA SER A 274 30.41 3.55 2.35
C SER A 274 30.47 4.26 3.70
N LEU A 275 30.92 5.51 3.75
CA LEU A 275 30.91 6.27 5.02
C LEU A 275 29.48 6.47 5.54
N GLU A 276 28.51 6.74 4.64
CA GLU A 276 27.09 6.85 4.99
C GLU A 276 26.56 5.52 5.56
N HIS A 277 26.95 4.39 4.94
CA HIS A 277 26.60 3.06 5.43
C HIS A 277 27.18 2.76 6.81
N LEU A 278 28.47 3.11 7.05
CA LEU A 278 29.08 2.93 8.36
C LEU A 278 28.33 3.65 9.46
N LEU A 279 27.91 4.90 9.24
CA LEU A 279 27.10 5.66 10.22
C LEU A 279 25.75 5.00 10.46
N HIS A 280 25.10 4.49 9.42
CA HIS A 280 23.84 3.74 9.54
C HIS A 280 24.04 2.41 10.27
N CYS A 281 25.15 1.69 10.06
CA CYS A 281 25.49 0.47 10.77
C CYS A 281 25.65 0.70 12.27
N ILE A 282 26.40 1.71 12.67
CA ILE A 282 26.56 2.09 14.09
C ILE A 282 25.20 2.36 14.73
N SER A 283 24.36 3.15 14.04
CA SER A 283 23.00 3.44 14.51
C SER A 283 22.10 2.20 14.55
N GLY A 284 22.21 1.30 13.57
CA GLY A 284 21.47 0.05 13.50
C GLY A 284 21.83 -0.92 14.61
N VAL A 285 23.14 -1.12 14.85
CA VAL A 285 23.63 -1.96 15.96
C VAL A 285 23.18 -1.41 17.31
N TYR A 286 23.31 -0.08 17.53
CA TYR A 286 22.84 0.54 18.75
C TYR A 286 21.35 0.25 19.01
N ARG A 287 20.48 0.43 18.00
CA ARG A 287 19.05 0.14 18.13
C ARG A 287 18.71 -1.35 18.32
N TYR A 288 19.58 -2.22 17.86
CA TYR A 288 19.43 -3.67 18.08
C TYR A 288 19.70 -4.05 19.53
N LEU A 289 20.66 -3.37 20.18
CA LEU A 289 21.11 -3.66 21.54
C LEU A 289 20.27 -2.99 22.63
N VAL A 290 19.62 -1.87 22.31
CA VAL A 290 18.75 -1.11 23.21
C VAL A 290 17.28 -1.42 22.94
#